data_ac61d6743140ee09a04d16d7a408ac3b
#
_entry.id   ac61d6743140ee09a04d16d7a408ac3b
#
_cell.length_a   1.000
_cell.length_b   1.000
_cell.length_c   1.000
_cell.angle_alpha   90.00
_cell.angle_beta   90.00
_cell.angle_gamma   90.00
#
_symmetry.space_group_name_H-M   'P 1'
#
loop_
_entity.id
_entity.type
_entity.pdbx_description
1 polymer ?
#
loop_
_entity_poly.entity_id
_entity_poly.type
_entity_poly.pdbx_seq_one_letter_code
_entity_poly.pdbx_strand_id
1 'polypeptide(L)'
;MAECIFCKIAKKEIPSDIAMENDHVLAFKDIKPSAPVHYLVIPKEHIQSIAHLEDNHKDIITELIYSAKKLAAKLELKGYKLVFNVGKEGGQVIDHLHLHLLGGWTKGE
;
A
#
# COMPACT_ATOMS: atom_id res chain seq x y z
N MET A 1 16.57 16.86 0.50
CA MET A 1 15.32 16.13 0.47
C MET A 1 15.41 14.88 1.32
N ALA A 2 14.44 14.68 2.17
CA ALA A 2 14.45 13.50 3.01
C ALA A 2 14.35 12.25 2.15
N GLU A 3 15.07 11.22 2.55
CA GLU A 3 15.01 9.96 1.84
C GLU A 3 13.73 9.24 2.17
N CYS A 4 13.05 8.76 1.14
CA CYS A 4 11.82 8.00 1.29
C CYS A 4 12.09 6.55 0.91
N ILE A 5 11.94 5.64 1.88
CA ILE A 5 12.21 4.23 1.63
C ILE A 5 11.26 3.66 0.57
N PHE A 6 10.00 4.13 0.54
CA PHE A 6 9.04 3.64 -0.46
C PHE A 6 9.36 4.19 -1.84
N CYS A 7 9.86 5.42 -1.95
CA CYS A 7 10.35 5.93 -3.22
C CYS A 7 11.50 5.07 -3.74
N LYS A 8 12.38 4.65 -2.85
CA LYS A 8 13.50 3.80 -3.23
C LYS A 8 13.06 2.43 -3.68
N ILE A 9 12.04 1.86 -3.02
CA ILE A 9 11.47 0.58 -3.42
C ILE A 9 10.83 0.71 -4.80
N ALA A 10 10.10 1.80 -5.04
CA ALA A 10 9.45 2.03 -6.33
C ALA A 10 10.47 2.18 -7.46
N LYS A 11 11.65 2.71 -7.16
CA LYS A 11 12.72 2.88 -8.14
C LYS A 11 13.63 1.66 -8.22
N LYS A 12 13.35 0.61 -7.46
CA LYS A 12 14.14 -0.61 -7.43
C LYS A 12 15.54 -0.41 -6.86
N GLU A 13 15.73 0.64 -6.05
CA GLU A 13 17.00 0.91 -5.38
C GLU A 13 17.16 0.06 -4.13
N ILE A 14 16.03 -0.37 -3.54
CA ILE A 14 16.00 -1.27 -2.39
C ILE A 14 15.17 -2.47 -2.80
N PRO A 15 15.66 -3.70 -2.56
CA PRO A 15 14.89 -4.88 -2.91
C PRO A 15 13.65 -5.03 -2.04
N SER A 16 12.60 -5.61 -2.61
CA SER A 16 11.37 -5.93 -1.90
C SER A 16 10.67 -7.07 -2.63
N ASP A 17 9.72 -7.68 -1.96
CA ASP A 17 8.96 -8.79 -2.53
C ASP A 17 7.73 -8.21 -3.24
N ILE A 18 7.91 -7.87 -4.52
CA ILE A 18 6.91 -7.18 -5.32
C ILE A 18 5.87 -8.19 -5.82
N ALA A 19 4.60 -7.90 -5.53
CA ALA A 19 3.49 -8.76 -5.93
C ALA A 19 2.81 -8.28 -7.20
N MET A 20 2.78 -6.97 -7.44
CA MET A 20 2.22 -6.43 -8.67
C MET A 20 2.75 -5.01 -8.88
N GLU A 21 2.76 -4.59 -10.13
CA GLU A 21 3.32 -3.30 -10.50
C GLU A 21 2.74 -2.86 -11.84
N ASN A 22 2.46 -1.55 -11.96
CA ASN A 22 2.20 -0.93 -13.25
C ASN A 22 2.90 0.43 -13.28
N ASP A 23 2.55 1.29 -14.22
CA ASP A 23 3.26 2.57 -14.38
C ASP A 23 3.09 3.49 -13.17
N HIS A 24 2.01 3.34 -12.42
CA HIS A 24 1.66 4.29 -11.36
C HIS A 24 1.64 3.69 -9.96
N VAL A 25 1.53 2.37 -9.84
CA VAL A 25 1.28 1.69 -8.57
C VAL A 25 2.20 0.50 -8.42
N LEU A 26 2.62 0.26 -7.19
CA LEU A 26 3.45 -0.87 -6.81
C LEU A 26 2.86 -1.52 -5.56
N ALA A 27 2.77 -2.84 -5.54
CA ALA A 27 2.36 -3.59 -4.36
C ALA A 27 3.46 -4.54 -3.96
N PHE A 28 3.81 -4.53 -2.67
CA PHE A 28 4.88 -5.38 -2.16
C PHE A 28 4.55 -5.85 -0.75
N LYS A 29 5.20 -6.94 -0.36
CA LYS A 29 4.95 -7.57 0.93
C LYS A 29 5.56 -6.73 2.05
N ASP A 30 4.80 -6.56 3.15
CA ASP A 30 5.32 -5.85 4.32
C ASP A 30 6.33 -6.76 5.02
N ILE A 31 7.51 -6.21 5.35
CA ILE A 31 8.56 -6.98 6.00
C ILE A 31 8.27 -7.17 7.50
N LYS A 32 7.33 -6.41 8.05
CA LYS A 32 6.90 -6.56 9.44
C LYS A 32 5.38 -6.75 9.46
N PRO A 33 4.91 -7.91 9.00
CA PRO A 33 3.47 -8.10 8.83
C PRO A 33 2.74 -8.10 10.17
N SER A 34 1.54 -7.50 10.17
CA SER A 34 0.65 -7.53 11.32
C SER A 34 -0.57 -8.40 11.06
N ALA A 35 -0.53 -9.20 10.00
CA ALA A 35 -1.58 -10.14 9.63
C ALA A 35 -0.91 -11.32 8.90
N PRO A 36 -1.59 -12.47 8.78
CA PRO A 36 -1.02 -13.59 8.03
C PRO A 36 -0.67 -13.23 6.60
N VAL A 37 -1.48 -12.35 5.97
CA VAL A 37 -1.19 -11.77 4.67
C VAL A 37 -1.19 -10.27 4.85
N HIS A 38 -0.09 -9.61 4.50
CA HIS A 38 0.05 -8.17 4.67
C HIS A 38 0.88 -7.59 3.53
N TYR A 39 0.20 -6.86 2.65
CA TYR A 39 0.84 -6.18 1.53
C TYR A 39 0.59 -4.69 1.61
N LEU A 40 1.49 -3.92 1.04
CA LEU A 40 1.37 -2.47 0.93
C LEU A 40 1.21 -2.12 -0.53
N VAL A 41 0.23 -1.27 -0.83
CA VAL A 41 -0.01 -0.78 -2.19
C VAL A 41 0.27 0.71 -2.17
N ILE A 42 1.26 1.14 -2.96
CA ILE A 42 1.72 2.52 -2.94
C ILE A 42 1.66 3.14 -4.33
N PRO A 43 1.45 4.46 -4.40
CA PRO A 43 1.70 5.17 -5.65
C PRO A 43 3.19 5.31 -5.85
N LYS A 44 3.65 5.28 -7.10
CA LYS A 44 5.06 5.56 -7.37
C LYS A 44 5.39 7.03 -7.16
N GLU A 45 4.41 7.90 -7.42
CA GLU A 45 4.53 9.31 -7.09
C GLU A 45 4.57 9.47 -5.57
N HIS A 46 5.45 10.33 -5.08
CA HIS A 46 5.54 10.58 -3.64
C HIS A 46 4.40 11.50 -3.21
N ILE A 47 3.43 10.93 -2.52
CA ILE A 47 2.34 11.67 -1.86
C ILE A 47 2.45 11.32 -0.39
N GLN A 48 2.46 12.33 0.48
CA GLN A 48 2.78 12.08 1.88
C GLN A 48 1.71 11.25 2.60
N SER A 49 0.43 11.59 2.39
CA SER A 49 -0.66 10.88 3.07
C SER A 49 -1.99 11.23 2.41
N ILE A 50 -3.05 10.57 2.87
CA ILE A 50 -4.42 10.90 2.44
C ILE A 50 -4.72 12.39 2.67
N ALA A 51 -4.23 12.95 3.79
CA ALA A 51 -4.50 14.35 4.12
C ALA A 51 -3.81 15.32 3.16
N HIS A 52 -2.84 14.84 2.39
CA HIS A 52 -2.09 15.66 1.43
C HIS A 52 -2.56 15.49 0.00
N LEU A 53 -3.65 14.75 -0.22
CA LEU A 53 -4.21 14.57 -1.56
C LEU A 53 -4.77 15.87 -2.10
N GLU A 54 -4.61 16.04 -3.42
CA GLU A 54 -5.17 17.16 -4.14
C GLU A 54 -6.17 16.66 -5.18
N ASP A 55 -6.86 17.58 -5.85
CA ASP A 55 -7.92 17.19 -6.78
C ASP A 55 -7.41 16.32 -7.93
N ASN A 56 -6.15 16.51 -8.34
CA ASN A 56 -5.57 15.70 -9.42
C ASN A 56 -5.13 14.32 -8.96
N HIS A 57 -5.35 13.95 -7.70
CA HIS A 57 -4.96 12.65 -7.17
C HIS A 57 -6.12 11.65 -7.11
N LYS A 58 -7.31 12.02 -7.61
CA LYS A 58 -8.48 11.13 -7.53
C LYS A 58 -8.24 9.82 -8.27
N ASP A 59 -7.59 9.89 -9.42
CA ASP A 59 -7.35 8.69 -10.22
C ASP A 59 -6.38 7.75 -9.52
N ILE A 60 -5.33 8.28 -8.88
CA ILE A 60 -4.36 7.41 -8.22
C ILE A 60 -4.97 6.70 -7.02
N ILE A 61 -5.87 7.37 -6.29
CA ILE A 61 -6.55 6.74 -5.16
C ILE A 61 -7.43 5.59 -5.65
N THR A 62 -8.17 5.81 -6.72
CA THR A 62 -8.97 4.77 -7.33
C THR A 62 -8.10 3.59 -7.72
N GLU A 63 -6.96 3.88 -8.33
CA GLU A 63 -6.05 2.82 -8.78
C GLU A 63 -5.46 2.01 -7.63
N LEU A 64 -5.14 2.66 -6.50
CA LEU A 64 -4.66 1.96 -5.32
C LEU A 64 -5.68 0.95 -4.82
N ILE A 65 -6.94 1.37 -4.72
CA ILE A 65 -8.00 0.51 -4.21
C ILE A 65 -8.27 -0.65 -5.15
N TYR A 66 -8.35 -0.38 -6.46
CA TYR A 66 -8.58 -1.45 -7.42
C TYR A 66 -7.40 -2.41 -7.50
N SER A 67 -6.18 -1.91 -7.36
CA SER A 67 -4.99 -2.77 -7.32
C SER A 67 -5.04 -3.70 -6.11
N ALA A 68 -5.41 -3.17 -4.94
CA ALA A 68 -5.55 -3.98 -3.75
C ALA A 68 -6.64 -5.05 -3.93
N LYS A 69 -7.75 -4.70 -4.56
CA LYS A 69 -8.83 -5.64 -4.84
C LYS A 69 -8.33 -6.77 -5.74
N LYS A 70 -7.60 -6.43 -6.78
CA LYS A 70 -7.06 -7.43 -7.71
C LYS A 70 -6.05 -8.33 -7.02
N LEU A 71 -5.20 -7.76 -6.19
CA LEU A 71 -4.21 -8.54 -5.46
C LEU A 71 -4.88 -9.50 -4.49
N ALA A 72 -5.91 -9.05 -3.79
CA ALA A 72 -6.66 -9.90 -2.86
C ALA A 72 -7.28 -11.09 -3.59
N ALA A 73 -7.82 -10.86 -4.79
CA ALA A 73 -8.37 -11.94 -5.59
C ALA A 73 -7.29 -12.92 -6.03
N LYS A 74 -6.13 -12.40 -6.44
CA LYS A 74 -5.01 -13.24 -6.85
C LYS A 74 -4.50 -14.10 -5.70
N LEU A 75 -4.55 -13.57 -4.48
CA LEU A 75 -4.14 -14.30 -3.27
C LEU A 75 -5.27 -15.15 -2.71
N GLU A 76 -6.43 -15.17 -3.36
CA GLU A 76 -7.58 -15.96 -2.98
C GLU A 76 -8.10 -15.64 -1.58
N LEU A 77 -8.01 -14.37 -1.20
CA LEU A 77 -8.53 -13.90 0.08
C LEU A 77 -10.05 -13.77 -0.01
N LYS A 78 -10.77 -14.44 0.89
CA LYS A 78 -12.23 -14.36 0.92
C LYS A 78 -12.72 -13.12 1.63
N GLY A 79 -11.96 -12.64 2.60
CA GLY A 79 -12.23 -11.39 3.28
C GLY A 79 -10.92 -10.74 3.65
N TYR A 80 -10.91 -9.42 3.74
CA TYR A 80 -9.68 -8.69 4.02
C TYR A 80 -10.01 -7.27 4.47
N LYS A 81 -9.00 -6.59 5.00
CA LYS A 81 -9.13 -5.19 5.40
C LYS A 81 -8.29 -4.33 4.49
N LEU A 82 -8.81 -3.16 4.14
CA LEU A 82 -8.06 -2.12 3.46
C LEU A 82 -7.95 -0.94 4.40
N VAL A 83 -6.73 -0.54 4.74
CA VAL A 83 -6.52 0.48 5.78
C VAL A 83 -5.54 1.52 5.28
N PHE A 84 -5.95 2.79 5.38
CA PHE A 84 -5.05 3.92 5.27
C PHE A 84 -4.84 4.50 6.66
N ASN A 85 -3.61 4.57 7.12
CA ASN A 85 -3.26 5.32 8.32
C ASN A 85 -2.88 6.73 7.89
N VAL A 86 -3.46 7.74 8.53
CA VAL A 86 -3.29 9.12 8.09
C VAL A 86 -2.63 9.92 9.19
N GLY A 87 -1.38 10.35 8.94
CA GLY A 87 -0.62 11.13 9.89
C GLY A 87 -0.13 10.31 11.08
N LYS A 88 0.75 10.89 11.88
CA LYS A 88 1.34 10.20 13.03
C LYS A 88 0.28 9.76 14.02
N GLU A 89 -0.69 10.62 14.29
CA GLU A 89 -1.74 10.31 15.26
C GLU A 89 -2.66 9.21 14.76
N GLY A 90 -2.69 8.98 13.44
CA GLY A 90 -3.44 7.88 12.85
C GLY A 90 -2.61 6.62 12.65
N GLY A 91 -1.37 6.60 13.16
CA GLY A 91 -0.53 5.42 13.09
C GLY A 91 0.33 5.31 11.85
N GLN A 92 0.43 6.39 11.05
CA GLN A 92 1.25 6.35 9.84
C GLN A 92 2.73 6.47 10.21
N VAL A 93 3.50 5.44 9.90
CA VAL A 93 4.91 5.37 10.25
C VAL A 93 5.79 5.93 9.14
N ILE A 94 5.45 5.66 7.88
CA ILE A 94 6.22 6.10 6.72
C ILE A 94 5.45 7.22 6.02
N ASP A 95 6.12 8.35 5.77
CA ASP A 95 5.50 9.53 5.15
C ASP A 95 5.45 9.40 3.63
N HIS A 96 4.83 8.36 3.17
CA HIS A 96 4.54 8.09 1.76
C HIS A 96 3.25 7.27 1.77
N LEU A 97 2.24 7.78 1.09
CA LEU A 97 0.91 7.17 1.06
C LEU A 97 1.00 5.67 0.79
N HIS A 98 0.35 4.89 1.64
CA HIS A 98 0.31 3.44 1.42
C HIS A 98 -0.99 2.87 1.96
N LEU A 99 -1.53 1.94 1.19
CA LEU A 99 -2.75 1.23 1.52
C LEU A 99 -2.36 -0.15 2.02
N HIS A 100 -2.77 -0.47 3.25
CA HIS A 100 -2.53 -1.81 3.81
C HIS A 100 -3.60 -2.77 3.33
N LEU A 101 -3.18 -3.89 2.79
CA LEU A 101 -4.06 -5.03 2.49
C LEU A 101 -3.74 -6.10 3.53
N LEU A 102 -4.69 -6.36 4.40
CA LEU A 102 -4.51 -7.29 5.53
C LEU A 102 -5.53 -8.40 5.41
N GLY A 103 -5.07 -9.64 5.46
CA GLY A 103 -5.98 -10.77 5.33
C GLY A 103 -5.35 -12.06 5.78
N GLY A 104 -5.94 -13.16 5.34
CA GLY A 104 -5.42 -14.49 5.65
C GLY A 104 -5.93 -15.07 6.94
N TRP A 105 -6.81 -14.37 7.65
CA TRP A 105 -7.45 -14.93 8.84
C TRP A 105 -8.50 -15.96 8.42
N THR A 106 -8.85 -16.82 9.34
CA THR A 106 -9.90 -17.80 9.13
C THR A 106 -11.11 -17.42 9.96
N LYS A 107 -12.29 -17.43 9.34
CA LYS A 107 -13.58 -17.29 10.01
C LYS A 107 -13.73 -16.01 10.85
N GLY A 108 -13.26 -14.89 10.33
CA GLY A 108 -13.49 -13.61 10.98
C GLY A 108 -12.77 -13.39 12.29
N GLU A 109 -11.60 -13.94 12.42
CA GLU A 109 -10.74 -13.73 13.59
C GLU A 109 -10.37 -12.27 13.83
#